data_919254f79a69a426851e332a8c4f69e8
#
_entry.id   919254f79a69a426851e332a8c4f69e8
#
_cell.length_a   1.000
_cell.length_b   1.000
_cell.length_c   1.000
_cell.angle_alpha   90.00
_cell.angle_beta   90.00
_cell.angle_gamma   90.00
#
_symmetry.space_group_name_H-M   'P 1'
#
loop_
_entity.id
_entity.type
_entity.pdbx_description
1 polymer ?
#
loop_
_entity_poly.entity_id
_entity_poly.type
_entity_poly.pdbx_seq_one_letter_code
_entity_poly.pdbx_strand_id
1 'polypeptide(L)'
;MKMKESQFLLIKEQLKKLTAKECFYKHKLEGVNVNQIQSQEDFEKLPFTWKGDLREAYPLGLMAAPEEKIVRIHSSSGTTGTPVIIPYTQKDVDDWALMFARCYEMAGITNLDRIQITPGYGLWTAGIGFQLGAERLGAMTVPMGPGNTD
;
A
#
# COMPACT_ATOMS: atom_id res chain seq x y z
N MET A 1 19.74 1.73 -13.55
CA MET A 1 19.71 3.05 -12.89
C MET A 1 20.19 2.86 -11.46
N LYS A 2 21.25 3.51 -11.02
CA LYS A 2 21.76 3.36 -9.64
C LYS A 2 20.77 3.98 -8.64
N MET A 3 20.51 3.27 -7.55
CA MET A 3 19.69 3.75 -6.43
C MET A 3 20.35 4.97 -5.77
N LYS A 4 19.56 5.99 -5.45
CA LYS A 4 20.06 7.18 -4.75
C LYS A 4 20.28 6.85 -3.27
N GLU A 5 21.23 7.50 -2.61
CA GLU A 5 21.52 7.30 -1.20
C GLU A 5 20.28 7.51 -0.30
N SER A 6 19.47 8.53 -0.58
CA SER A 6 18.22 8.78 0.15
C SER A 6 17.21 7.64 0.02
N GLN A 7 17.10 6.99 -1.14
CA GLN A 7 16.25 5.82 -1.34
C GLN A 7 16.75 4.62 -0.53
N PHE A 8 18.07 4.46 -0.49
CA PHE A 8 18.71 3.39 0.24
C PHE A 8 18.49 3.50 1.76
N LEU A 9 18.57 4.71 2.31
CA LEU A 9 18.26 4.97 3.72
C LEU A 9 16.80 4.61 4.05
N LEU A 10 15.84 5.01 3.21
CA LEU A 10 14.43 4.68 3.40
C LEU A 10 14.17 3.17 3.35
N ILE A 11 14.82 2.45 2.44
CA ILE A 11 14.72 0.98 2.37
C ILE A 11 15.26 0.34 3.65
N LYS A 12 16.41 0.78 4.15
CA LYS A 12 16.97 0.26 5.41
C LYS A 12 16.06 0.51 6.61
N GLU A 13 15.46 1.69 6.70
CA GLU A 13 14.46 1.98 7.73
C GLU A 13 13.24 1.06 7.63
N GLN A 14 12.74 0.84 6.42
CA GLN A 14 11.61 -0.06 6.19
C GLN A 14 11.96 -1.51 6.57
N LEU A 15 13.10 -2.02 6.17
CA LEU A 15 13.56 -3.35 6.54
C LEU A 15 13.69 -3.50 8.07
N LYS A 16 14.23 -2.50 8.78
CA LYS A 16 14.30 -2.50 10.24
C LYS A 16 12.90 -2.61 10.88
N LYS A 17 11.91 -1.88 10.36
CA LYS A 17 10.52 -1.95 10.85
C LYS A 17 9.92 -3.34 10.63
N LEU A 18 10.13 -3.94 9.45
CA LEU A 18 9.62 -5.25 9.08
C LEU A 18 10.23 -6.38 9.90
N THR A 19 11.48 -6.24 10.35
CA THR A 19 12.18 -7.25 11.16
C THR A 19 12.02 -7.06 12.67
N ALA A 20 11.53 -5.90 13.13
CA ALA A 20 11.41 -5.57 14.54
C ALA A 20 10.19 -6.22 15.23
N LYS A 21 9.12 -6.51 14.47
CA LYS A 21 7.86 -7.03 15.01
C LYS A 21 7.55 -8.41 14.44
N GLU A 22 6.86 -9.22 15.23
CA GLU A 22 6.36 -10.52 14.80
C GLU A 22 5.34 -10.35 13.67
N CYS A 23 5.74 -10.71 12.45
CA CYS A 23 4.92 -10.67 11.25
C CYS A 23 5.55 -11.55 10.16
N PHE A 24 4.83 -11.75 9.06
CA PHE A 24 5.31 -12.54 7.92
C PHE A 24 6.72 -12.13 7.46
N TYR A 25 6.99 -10.83 7.37
CA TYR A 25 8.29 -10.36 6.87
C TYR A 25 9.44 -10.59 7.83
N LYS A 26 9.20 -10.66 9.14
CA LYS A 26 10.23 -11.03 10.10
C LYS A 26 10.76 -12.44 9.81
N HIS A 27 9.85 -13.40 9.58
CA HIS A 27 10.23 -14.76 9.21
C HIS A 27 10.85 -14.83 7.81
N LYS A 28 10.26 -14.14 6.83
CA LYS A 28 10.77 -14.09 5.46
C LYS A 28 12.18 -13.54 5.35
N LEU A 29 12.53 -12.61 6.24
CA LEU A 29 13.84 -11.96 6.30
C LEU A 29 14.74 -12.54 7.41
N GLU A 30 14.40 -13.70 7.93
CA GLU A 30 15.23 -14.37 8.94
C GLU A 30 16.65 -14.59 8.40
N GLY A 31 17.65 -14.27 9.23
CA GLY A 31 19.07 -14.31 8.83
C GLY A 31 19.56 -13.10 8.05
N VAL A 32 18.69 -12.18 7.62
CA VAL A 32 19.10 -10.94 6.97
C VAL A 32 19.57 -9.93 8.00
N ASN A 33 20.86 -9.58 7.95
CA ASN A 33 21.39 -8.48 8.75
C ASN A 33 21.23 -7.15 7.99
N VAL A 34 20.21 -6.37 8.34
CA VAL A 34 19.88 -5.10 7.68
C VAL A 34 21.06 -4.11 7.71
N ASN A 35 21.91 -4.16 8.73
CA ASN A 35 23.07 -3.26 8.81
C ASN A 35 24.17 -3.59 7.79
N GLN A 36 24.23 -4.82 7.31
CA GLN A 36 25.18 -5.26 6.28
C GLN A 36 24.73 -4.91 4.86
N ILE A 37 23.50 -4.46 4.66
CA ILE A 37 23.02 -3.99 3.36
C ILE A 37 23.60 -2.60 3.12
N GLN A 38 24.67 -2.51 2.33
CA GLN A 38 25.42 -1.26 2.07
C GLN A 38 25.45 -0.86 0.59
N SER A 39 25.03 -1.75 -0.29
CA SER A 39 25.05 -1.56 -1.73
C SER A 39 23.75 -2.01 -2.38
N GLN A 40 23.56 -1.65 -3.64
CA GLN A 40 22.45 -2.17 -4.45
C GLN A 40 22.57 -3.68 -4.63
N GLU A 41 23.76 -4.20 -4.79
CA GLU A 41 24.03 -5.65 -4.92
C GLU A 41 23.62 -6.40 -3.64
N ASP A 42 23.76 -5.81 -2.46
CA ASP A 42 23.29 -6.43 -1.21
C ASP A 42 21.78 -6.44 -1.13
N PHE A 43 21.13 -5.35 -1.55
CA PHE A 43 19.67 -5.26 -1.62
C PHE A 43 19.09 -6.29 -2.60
N GLU A 44 19.71 -6.50 -3.75
CA GLU A 44 19.28 -7.46 -4.78
C GLU A 44 19.39 -8.93 -4.33
N LYS A 45 20.10 -9.22 -3.25
CA LYS A 45 20.16 -10.55 -2.63
C LYS A 45 18.99 -10.85 -1.70
N LEU A 46 18.15 -9.86 -1.36
CA LEU A 46 16.98 -10.07 -0.52
C LEU A 46 15.98 -11.01 -1.20
N PRO A 47 15.26 -11.85 -0.43
CA PRO A 47 14.28 -12.75 -1.01
C PRO A 47 13.11 -11.98 -1.63
N PHE A 48 12.67 -12.42 -2.80
CA PHE A 48 11.45 -11.90 -3.41
C PHE A 48 10.21 -12.30 -2.63
N THR A 49 9.19 -11.44 -2.65
CA THR A 49 7.85 -11.75 -2.16
C THR A 49 6.95 -12.10 -3.33
N TRP A 50 6.32 -13.26 -3.29
CA TRP A 50 5.39 -13.75 -4.28
C TRP A 50 3.95 -13.59 -3.80
N LYS A 51 3.00 -13.59 -4.72
CA LYS A 51 1.58 -13.50 -4.36
C LYS A 51 1.11 -14.64 -3.45
N GLY A 52 1.70 -15.83 -3.59
CA GLY A 52 1.49 -16.98 -2.70
C GLY A 52 1.84 -16.65 -1.25
N ASP A 53 3.02 -16.10 -1.05
CA ASP A 53 3.52 -15.70 0.28
C ASP A 53 2.54 -14.75 0.99
N LEU A 54 2.00 -13.76 0.26
CA LEU A 54 1.04 -12.80 0.81
C LEU A 54 -0.29 -13.45 1.21
N ARG A 55 -0.69 -14.54 0.56
CA ARG A 55 -1.88 -15.33 0.91
C ARG A 55 -1.65 -16.19 2.14
N GLU A 56 -0.46 -16.74 2.31
CA GLU A 56 -0.08 -17.51 3.49
C GLU A 56 -0.10 -16.66 4.76
N ALA A 57 0.11 -15.37 4.64
CA ALA A 57 0.00 -14.41 5.74
C ALA A 57 -1.45 -14.07 6.17
N TYR A 58 -2.47 -14.72 5.59
CA TYR A 58 -3.87 -14.50 5.98
C TYR A 58 -4.13 -14.90 7.45
N PRO A 59 -4.97 -14.18 8.24
CA PRO A 59 -5.67 -12.94 7.83
C PRO A 59 -4.84 -11.67 8.02
N LEU A 60 -4.02 -11.54 9.04
CA LEU A 60 -3.32 -10.29 9.43
C LEU A 60 -1.81 -10.46 9.57
N GLY A 61 -1.24 -11.56 9.10
CA GLY A 61 0.20 -11.83 9.19
C GLY A 61 1.10 -10.81 8.49
N LEU A 62 0.56 -9.98 7.58
CA LEU A 62 1.30 -8.86 6.97
C LEU A 62 1.44 -7.64 7.90
N MET A 63 0.77 -7.65 9.06
CA MET A 63 0.73 -6.49 9.97
C MET A 63 2.06 -6.31 10.69
N ALA A 64 2.87 -5.37 10.22
CA ALA A 64 4.15 -4.99 10.82
C ALA A 64 4.07 -3.77 11.77
N ALA A 65 2.90 -3.14 11.89
CA ALA A 65 2.63 -2.07 12.84
C ALA A 65 1.86 -2.58 14.08
N PRO A 66 1.88 -1.88 15.22
CA PRO A 66 1.00 -2.18 16.35
C PRO A 66 -0.47 -2.15 15.95
N GLU A 67 -1.29 -3.07 16.48
CA GLU A 67 -2.69 -3.22 16.10
C GLU A 67 -3.51 -1.95 16.36
N GLU A 68 -3.23 -1.27 17.46
CA GLU A 68 -3.87 -0.01 17.82
C GLU A 68 -3.57 1.16 16.88
N LYS A 69 -2.60 0.99 15.96
CA LYS A 69 -2.28 1.96 14.90
C LYS A 69 -2.94 1.63 13.56
N ILE A 70 -3.58 0.46 13.46
CA ILE A 70 -4.29 0.08 12.25
C ILE A 70 -5.65 0.75 12.23
N VAL A 71 -5.88 1.58 11.24
CA VAL A 71 -7.12 2.36 11.07
C VAL A 71 -8.02 1.81 9.96
N ARG A 72 -7.46 0.91 9.12
CA ARG A 72 -8.19 0.37 7.98
C ARG A 72 -7.58 -0.94 7.50
N ILE A 73 -8.42 -1.81 6.94
CA ILE A 73 -7.99 -2.98 6.20
C ILE A 73 -8.60 -2.97 4.79
N HIS A 74 -7.86 -3.48 3.84
CA HIS A 74 -8.35 -3.78 2.50
C HIS A 74 -7.98 -5.19 2.09
N SER A 75 -8.70 -5.72 1.11
CA SER A 75 -8.39 -7.02 0.54
C SER A 75 -8.26 -6.97 -0.97
N SER A 76 -7.50 -7.91 -1.52
CA SER A 76 -7.60 -8.23 -2.93
C SER A 76 -8.98 -8.87 -3.23
N SER A 77 -9.40 -8.86 -4.50
CA SER A 77 -10.71 -9.41 -4.94
C SER A 77 -10.91 -10.89 -4.61
N GLY A 78 -9.86 -11.64 -4.31
CA GLY A 78 -9.96 -13.06 -3.92
C GLY A 78 -10.46 -14.02 -5.01
N THR A 79 -10.58 -13.59 -6.26
CA THR A 79 -11.13 -14.39 -7.39
C THR A 79 -10.41 -15.73 -7.63
N THR A 80 -9.19 -15.88 -7.13
CA THR A 80 -8.34 -17.06 -7.34
C THR A 80 -7.95 -17.77 -6.03
N GLY A 81 -8.74 -17.65 -4.97
CA GLY A 81 -8.49 -18.29 -3.67
C GLY A 81 -8.48 -17.30 -2.50
N THR A 82 -7.71 -17.63 -1.43
CA THR A 82 -7.61 -16.79 -0.23
C THR A 82 -7.23 -15.34 -0.58
N PRO A 83 -7.99 -14.34 -0.13
CA PRO A 83 -7.67 -12.95 -0.38
C PRO A 83 -6.39 -12.53 0.36
N VAL A 84 -5.66 -11.57 -0.19
CA VAL A 84 -4.59 -10.89 0.54
C VAL A 84 -5.23 -9.75 1.34
N ILE A 85 -5.04 -9.77 2.66
CA ILE A 85 -5.50 -8.70 3.55
C ILE A 85 -4.33 -7.76 3.83
N ILE A 86 -4.56 -6.46 3.65
CA ILE A 86 -3.54 -5.43 3.86
C ILE A 86 -4.04 -4.47 4.92
N PRO A 87 -3.43 -4.47 6.12
CA PRO A 87 -3.70 -3.48 7.15
C PRO A 87 -2.96 -2.17 6.87
N TYR A 88 -3.63 -1.05 7.14
CA TYR A 88 -3.11 0.30 6.93
C TYR A 88 -3.09 1.09 8.23
N THR A 89 -1.98 1.76 8.50
CA THR A 89 -1.93 2.84 9.47
C THR A 89 -2.50 4.13 8.87
N GLN A 90 -2.74 5.16 9.70
CA GLN A 90 -3.16 6.48 9.18
C GLN A 90 -2.16 7.02 8.17
N LYS A 91 -0.86 6.88 8.46
CA LYS A 91 0.18 7.31 7.52
C LYS A 91 0.10 6.59 6.16
N ASP A 92 -0.18 5.30 6.15
CA ASP A 92 -0.32 4.54 4.90
C ASP A 92 -1.54 5.03 4.10
N VAL A 93 -2.65 5.36 4.79
CA VAL A 93 -3.85 5.95 4.15
C VAL A 93 -3.53 7.32 3.55
N ASP A 94 -2.80 8.16 4.26
CA ASP A 94 -2.41 9.50 3.80
C ASP A 94 -1.45 9.44 2.60
N ASP A 95 -0.47 8.54 2.66
CA ASP A 95 0.46 8.29 1.55
C ASP A 95 -0.28 7.74 0.31
N TRP A 96 -1.23 6.85 0.52
CA TRP A 96 -2.05 6.29 -0.56
C TRP A 96 -2.91 7.38 -1.22
N ALA A 97 -3.59 8.22 -0.44
CA ALA A 97 -4.34 9.37 -0.96
C ALA A 97 -3.44 10.31 -1.78
N LEU A 98 -2.22 10.57 -1.29
CA LEU A 98 -1.23 11.38 -2.02
C LEU A 98 -0.82 10.75 -3.35
N MET A 99 -0.61 9.43 -3.39
CA MET A 99 -0.24 8.75 -4.64
C MET A 99 -1.37 8.85 -5.68
N PHE A 100 -2.64 8.66 -5.27
CA PHE A 100 -3.78 8.84 -6.17
C PHE A 100 -3.92 10.28 -6.66
N ALA A 101 -3.74 11.27 -5.78
CA ALA A 101 -3.72 12.68 -6.19
C ALA A 101 -2.68 12.97 -7.27
N ARG A 102 -1.46 12.44 -7.09
CA ARG A 102 -0.40 12.55 -8.10
C ARG A 102 -0.75 11.85 -9.42
N CYS A 103 -1.43 10.72 -9.38
CA CYS A 103 -1.92 10.06 -10.61
C CYS A 103 -2.93 10.96 -11.34
N TYR A 104 -3.82 11.62 -10.62
CA TYR A 104 -4.76 12.58 -11.22
C TYR A 104 -4.03 13.79 -11.81
N GLU A 105 -3.07 14.37 -11.10
CA GLU A 105 -2.23 15.46 -11.62
C GLU A 105 -1.50 15.04 -12.91
N MET A 106 -0.93 13.83 -12.95
CA MET A 106 -0.27 13.29 -14.15
C MET A 106 -1.24 13.12 -15.33
N ALA A 107 -2.52 12.89 -15.07
CA ALA A 107 -3.58 12.84 -16.08
C ALA A 107 -4.11 14.23 -16.47
N GLY A 108 -3.56 15.31 -15.90
CA GLY A 108 -3.97 16.68 -16.18
C GLY A 108 -5.20 17.13 -15.41
N ILE A 109 -5.65 16.35 -14.41
CA ILE A 109 -6.80 16.71 -13.57
C ILE A 109 -6.36 17.71 -12.51
N THR A 110 -7.23 18.67 -12.21
CA THR A 110 -6.99 19.78 -11.29
C THR A 110 -8.11 19.87 -10.23
N ASN A 111 -7.97 20.78 -9.29
CA ASN A 111 -8.99 21.09 -8.29
C ASN A 111 -10.27 21.76 -8.87
N LEU A 112 -10.27 22.12 -10.15
CA LEU A 112 -11.44 22.66 -10.85
C LEU A 112 -12.32 21.57 -11.48
N ASP A 113 -11.83 20.33 -11.49
CA ASP A 113 -12.51 19.21 -12.10
C ASP A 113 -13.51 18.52 -11.15
N ARG A 114 -14.43 17.77 -11.74
CA ARG A 114 -15.40 16.92 -11.04
C ARG A 114 -15.13 15.49 -11.36
N ILE A 115 -14.94 14.68 -10.32
CA ILE A 115 -14.57 13.25 -10.46
C ILE A 115 -15.73 12.40 -9.95
N GLN A 116 -16.38 11.70 -10.86
CA GLN A 116 -17.42 10.72 -10.50
C GLN A 116 -16.78 9.36 -10.22
N ILE A 117 -17.04 8.83 -9.02
CA ILE A 117 -16.51 7.53 -8.55
C ILE A 117 -17.60 6.49 -8.69
N THR A 118 -17.50 5.63 -9.70
CA THR A 118 -18.47 4.57 -9.98
C THR A 118 -18.14 3.19 -9.40
N PRO A 119 -16.85 2.84 -9.12
CA PRO A 119 -16.53 1.58 -8.47
C PRO A 119 -17.15 1.45 -7.07
N GLY A 120 -17.43 0.20 -6.66
CA GLY A 120 -17.98 -0.10 -5.33
C GLY A 120 -17.04 0.28 -4.19
N TYR A 121 -17.63 0.65 -3.08
CA TYR A 121 -16.96 0.88 -1.80
C TYR A 121 -17.04 -0.40 -0.96
N GLY A 122 -15.93 -0.84 -0.40
CA GLY A 122 -15.86 -2.06 0.40
C GLY A 122 -14.42 -2.42 0.75
N LEU A 123 -14.18 -3.71 1.01
CA LEU A 123 -12.83 -4.20 1.30
C LEU A 123 -11.88 -4.05 0.11
N TRP A 124 -12.40 -4.06 -1.11
CA TRP A 124 -11.61 -3.77 -2.30
C TRP A 124 -11.26 -2.28 -2.39
N THR A 125 -10.06 -1.99 -2.87
CA THR A 125 -9.44 -0.66 -2.76
C THR A 125 -9.98 0.42 -3.69
N ALA A 126 -10.72 0.07 -4.77
CA ALA A 126 -10.95 1.00 -5.87
C ALA A 126 -11.77 2.24 -5.47
N GLY A 127 -13.00 2.09 -5.02
CA GLY A 127 -13.87 3.25 -4.75
C GLY A 127 -13.25 4.24 -3.78
N ILE A 128 -12.83 3.76 -2.61
CA ILE A 128 -12.27 4.62 -1.56
C ILE A 128 -10.93 5.26 -1.95
N GLY A 129 -10.09 4.54 -2.71
CA GLY A 129 -8.79 5.07 -3.15
C GLY A 129 -8.95 6.23 -4.12
N PHE A 130 -9.82 6.08 -5.10
CA PHE A 130 -10.13 7.14 -6.06
C PHE A 130 -10.72 8.38 -5.35
N GLN A 131 -11.65 8.18 -4.42
CA GLN A 131 -12.25 9.26 -3.65
C GLN A 131 -11.19 10.04 -2.85
N LEU A 132 -10.39 9.33 -2.03
CA LEU A 132 -9.37 9.97 -1.20
C LEU A 132 -8.36 10.76 -2.04
N GLY A 133 -7.98 10.24 -3.20
CA GLY A 133 -7.10 10.94 -4.12
C GLY A 133 -7.71 12.19 -4.71
N ALA A 134 -8.99 12.14 -5.12
CA ALA A 134 -9.72 13.29 -5.64
C ALA A 134 -9.89 14.39 -4.59
N GLU A 135 -10.28 14.03 -3.37
CA GLU A 135 -10.40 14.94 -2.23
C GLU A 135 -9.04 15.55 -1.85
N ARG A 136 -7.97 14.74 -1.86
CA ARG A 136 -6.61 15.21 -1.61
C ARG A 136 -6.10 16.21 -2.63
N LEU A 137 -6.50 16.05 -3.90
CA LEU A 137 -6.23 16.98 -4.99
C LEU A 137 -7.04 18.29 -4.84
N GLY A 138 -8.15 18.25 -4.12
CA GLY A 138 -9.11 19.34 -3.99
C GLY A 138 -10.15 19.37 -5.10
N ALA A 139 -10.27 18.32 -5.92
CA ALA A 139 -11.30 18.18 -6.92
C ALA A 139 -12.67 17.86 -6.29
N MET A 140 -13.75 18.28 -6.95
CA MET A 140 -15.10 17.94 -6.50
C MET A 140 -15.35 16.44 -6.72
N THR A 141 -15.55 15.69 -5.65
CA THR A 141 -15.78 14.24 -5.71
C THR A 141 -17.27 13.91 -5.66
N VAL A 142 -17.74 13.06 -6.58
CA VAL A 142 -19.11 12.56 -6.64
C VAL A 142 -19.09 11.03 -6.41
N PRO A 143 -19.33 10.55 -5.16
CA PRO A 143 -19.21 9.14 -4.79
C PRO A 143 -20.47 8.34 -5.15
N MET A 144 -20.71 8.11 -6.43
CA MET A 144 -21.92 7.44 -6.94
C MET A 144 -21.98 5.96 -6.52
N GLY A 145 -20.85 5.27 -6.53
CA GLY A 145 -20.86 3.81 -6.41
C GLY A 145 -21.47 3.09 -7.63
N PRO A 146 -21.62 1.76 -7.59
CA PRO A 146 -22.23 0.99 -8.66
C PRO A 146 -23.76 1.09 -8.66
N GLY A 147 -24.37 0.87 -9.84
CA GLY A 147 -25.84 0.68 -9.97
C GLY A 147 -26.65 1.96 -10.22
N ASN A 148 -26.03 3.12 -10.35
CA ASN A 148 -26.70 4.40 -10.65
C ASN A 148 -26.27 4.90 -12.02
N THR A 149 -26.66 4.20 -13.09
CA THR A 149 -26.28 4.49 -14.47
C THR A 149 -27.40 5.10 -15.31
N ASP A 150 -28.57 5.35 -14.74
CA ASP A 150 -29.74 5.99 -15.40
C ASP A 150 -29.70 7.51 -15.27
#